data_a448d12630d0706a447fc46770b71262
#
_entry.id   a448d12630d0706a447fc46770b71262
#
_cell.length_a   1.000
_cell.length_b   1.000
_cell.length_c   1.000
_cell.angle_alpha   90.00
_cell.angle_beta   90.00
_cell.angle_gamma   90.00
#
_symmetry.space_group_name_H-M   'P 1'
#
loop_
_entity.id
_entity.type
_entity.pdbx_description
1 polymer ?
#
loop_
_entity_poly.entity_id
_entity_poly.type
_entity_poly.pdbx_seq_one_letter_code
_entity_poly.pdbx_strand_id
1 'polypeptide(L)'
;MKIPQTIEMQVGALNTSEHNPRQITEDDFAELVKSLLLLPKGLYYRPVVVDDRNIALAGNMRLRALKYIHELGFDDLAEILRASYRFRHFDEAKQSALLNYWREWQMHPTVPTLYASELDEDEQQQFIIKDNLSFGTFDIDMLANEYDIAAIIDDGFDIDLLPKSAIEALAAANGIDPNDITGRRCGGDGEADEHYTHKITSPVYEPKNEKPDLSTLTDSGRTDELLAKIEASNVSPDEKEFLRQAAAR
;
A
#
# COMPACT_ATOMS: atom_id res chain seq x y z
N MET A 1 -7.08 5.17 31.89
CA MET A 1 -6.24 4.95 30.71
C MET A 1 -5.15 6.02 30.70
N LYS A 2 -3.90 5.63 30.82
CA LYS A 2 -2.77 6.55 30.66
C LYS A 2 -2.43 6.65 29.18
N ILE A 3 -2.10 7.84 28.71
CA ILE A 3 -1.60 8.03 27.35
C ILE A 3 -0.13 7.60 27.36
N PRO A 4 0.27 6.61 26.55
CA PRO A 4 1.66 6.19 26.49
C PRO A 4 2.53 7.35 25.96
N GLN A 5 3.70 7.54 26.54
CA GLN A 5 4.66 8.55 26.12
C GLN A 5 5.74 7.90 25.27
N THR A 6 6.11 8.55 24.19
CA THR A 6 7.24 8.12 23.35
C THR A 6 8.55 8.39 24.09
N ILE A 7 9.41 7.38 24.14
CA ILE A 7 10.77 7.48 24.67
C ILE A 7 11.79 7.06 23.60
N GLU A 8 13.00 7.58 23.68
CA GLU A 8 14.10 7.16 22.82
C GLU A 8 14.77 5.91 23.41
N MET A 9 14.81 4.84 22.60
CA MET A 9 15.48 3.59 22.99
C MET A 9 16.57 3.22 22.00
N GLN A 10 17.65 2.61 22.51
CA GLN A 10 18.71 2.07 21.65
C GLN A 10 18.13 0.95 20.78
N VAL A 11 18.38 1.01 19.48
CA VAL A 11 17.91 0.00 18.52
C VAL A 11 18.37 -1.41 18.89
N GLY A 12 19.59 -1.55 19.42
CA GLY A 12 20.13 -2.82 19.88
C GLY A 12 19.45 -3.40 21.12
N ALA A 13 18.73 -2.58 21.92
CA ALA A 13 17.99 -3.03 23.08
C ALA A 13 16.60 -3.61 22.75
N LEU A 14 16.15 -3.44 21.52
CA LEU A 14 14.83 -3.87 21.04
C LEU A 14 14.94 -5.17 20.24
N ASN A 15 13.93 -6.02 20.36
CA ASN A 15 13.85 -7.29 19.65
C ASN A 15 12.62 -7.29 18.71
N THR A 16 12.78 -7.88 17.52
CA THR A 16 11.66 -8.17 16.64
C THR A 16 10.91 -9.39 17.16
N SER A 17 9.58 -9.41 16.99
CA SER A 17 8.77 -10.56 17.35
C SER A 17 8.99 -11.72 16.35
N GLU A 18 9.23 -12.92 16.85
CA GLU A 18 9.25 -14.15 16.05
C GLU A 18 7.85 -14.52 15.54
N HIS A 19 6.81 -14.03 16.19
CA HIS A 19 5.41 -14.28 15.86
C HIS A 19 4.79 -13.16 15.01
N ASN A 20 5.63 -12.34 14.32
CA ASN A 20 5.12 -11.31 13.42
C ASN A 20 4.50 -11.97 12.17
N PRO A 21 3.19 -11.81 11.92
CA PRO A 21 2.53 -12.43 10.78
C PRO A 21 2.91 -11.78 9.44
N ARG A 22 3.47 -10.57 9.45
CA ARG A 22 3.84 -9.84 8.25
C ARG A 22 5.22 -10.27 7.76
N GLN A 23 5.26 -10.68 6.50
CA GLN A 23 6.50 -10.93 5.77
C GLN A 23 6.74 -9.76 4.80
N ILE A 24 7.98 -9.59 4.37
CA ILE A 24 8.39 -8.55 3.43
C ILE A 24 9.38 -9.18 2.43
N THR A 25 9.24 -8.86 1.17
CA THR A 25 10.19 -9.26 0.12
C THR A 25 11.51 -8.47 0.28
N GLU A 26 12.57 -8.90 -0.38
CA GLU A 26 13.84 -8.18 -0.36
C GLU A 26 13.71 -6.81 -1.00
N ASP A 27 12.95 -6.70 -2.10
CA ASP A 27 12.70 -5.44 -2.80
C ASP A 27 11.90 -4.46 -1.93
N ASP A 28 10.80 -4.92 -1.33
CA ASP A 28 10.02 -4.08 -0.41
C ASP A 28 10.81 -3.67 0.83
N PHE A 29 11.74 -4.53 1.27
CA PHE A 29 12.62 -4.20 2.38
C PHE A 29 13.62 -3.11 1.99
N ALA A 30 14.19 -3.17 0.79
CA ALA A 30 15.07 -2.13 0.26
C ALA A 30 14.33 -0.78 0.12
N GLU A 31 13.07 -0.81 -0.37
CA GLU A 31 12.23 0.38 -0.43
C GLU A 31 11.91 0.94 0.97
N LEU A 32 11.63 0.08 1.94
CA LEU A 32 11.44 0.50 3.33
C LEU A 32 12.69 1.17 3.91
N VAL A 33 13.87 0.59 3.68
CA VAL A 33 15.15 1.18 4.09
C VAL A 33 15.32 2.56 3.48
N LYS A 34 15.13 2.70 2.16
CA LYS A 34 15.22 3.96 1.44
C LYS A 34 14.22 5.00 1.99
N SER A 35 12.97 4.60 2.22
CA SER A 35 11.93 5.46 2.79
C SER A 35 12.30 6.00 4.17
N LEU A 36 12.86 5.16 5.05
CA LEU A 36 13.35 5.60 6.37
C LEU A 36 14.52 6.57 6.25
N LEU A 37 15.47 6.28 5.34
CA LEU A 37 16.62 7.15 5.08
C LEU A 37 16.21 8.54 4.60
N LEU A 38 15.16 8.63 3.76
CA LEU A 38 14.65 9.89 3.21
C LEU A 38 13.86 10.72 4.22
N LEU A 39 13.14 10.06 5.14
CA LEU A 39 12.27 10.73 6.09
C LEU A 39 12.43 10.20 7.53
N PRO A 40 13.60 10.38 8.17
CA PRO A 40 13.82 9.89 9.54
C PRO A 40 12.83 10.47 10.55
N LYS A 41 12.33 11.69 10.34
CA LYS A 41 11.28 12.28 11.18
C LYS A 41 9.98 11.48 11.21
N GLY A 42 9.72 10.66 10.18
CA GLY A 42 8.56 9.77 10.11
C GLY A 42 8.52 8.76 11.26
N LEU A 43 9.67 8.41 11.84
CA LEU A 43 9.75 7.51 13.00
C LEU A 43 9.05 8.09 14.23
N TYR A 44 9.05 9.41 14.43
CA TYR A 44 8.37 10.07 15.55
C TYR A 44 6.85 10.05 15.42
N TYR A 45 6.33 9.98 14.18
CA TYR A 45 4.89 9.87 13.92
C TYR A 45 4.41 8.42 13.90
N ARG A 46 5.33 7.47 13.73
CA ARG A 46 5.06 6.03 13.73
C ARG A 46 6.12 5.30 14.55
N PRO A 47 6.13 5.47 15.90
CA PRO A 47 7.11 4.83 16.77
C PRO A 47 7.00 3.32 16.73
N VAL A 48 8.03 2.64 17.20
CA VAL A 48 7.99 1.19 17.47
C VAL A 48 7.19 0.97 18.75
N VAL A 49 6.24 0.04 18.74
CA VAL A 49 5.48 -0.34 19.95
C VAL A 49 6.02 -1.66 20.48
N VAL A 50 6.37 -1.70 21.76
CA VAL A 50 6.99 -2.87 22.39
C VAL A 50 6.23 -3.31 23.63
N ASP A 51 6.38 -4.59 23.99
CA ASP A 51 5.99 -5.13 25.28
C ASP A 51 7.01 -4.78 26.39
N ASP A 52 6.75 -5.20 27.62
CA ASP A 52 7.63 -4.96 28.77
C ASP A 52 8.98 -5.72 28.68
N ARG A 53 9.14 -6.63 27.71
CA ARG A 53 10.39 -7.36 27.41
C ARG A 53 11.15 -6.76 26.25
N ASN A 54 10.75 -5.59 25.75
CA ASN A 54 11.30 -4.91 24.59
C ASN A 54 11.13 -5.70 23.27
N ILE A 55 10.09 -6.53 23.17
CA ILE A 55 9.73 -7.24 21.94
C ILE A 55 8.73 -6.39 21.16
N ALA A 56 8.99 -6.12 19.89
CA ALA A 56 8.15 -5.29 19.07
C ALA A 56 6.80 -5.96 18.77
N LEU A 57 5.72 -5.32 19.21
CA LEU A 57 4.35 -5.66 18.84
C LEU A 57 3.96 -5.00 17.50
N ALA A 58 4.45 -3.77 17.25
CA ALA A 58 4.27 -3.06 15.99
C ALA A 58 5.57 -2.38 15.55
N GLY A 59 5.73 -2.24 14.22
CA GLY A 59 6.94 -1.66 13.63
C GLY A 59 8.10 -2.64 13.50
N ASN A 60 7.85 -3.95 13.50
CA ASN A 60 8.86 -4.99 13.35
C ASN A 60 9.76 -4.79 12.12
N MET A 61 9.19 -4.49 10.96
CA MET A 61 9.95 -4.28 9.73
C MET A 61 10.78 -3.00 9.80
N ARG A 62 10.25 -1.93 10.41
CA ARG A 62 11.01 -0.68 10.66
C ARG A 62 12.19 -0.91 11.59
N LEU A 63 11.99 -1.67 12.67
CA LEU A 63 13.07 -2.02 13.58
C LEU A 63 14.15 -2.87 12.91
N ARG A 64 13.75 -3.84 12.07
CA ARG A 64 14.67 -4.63 11.25
C ARG A 64 15.46 -3.74 10.28
N ALA A 65 14.79 -2.80 9.60
CA ALA A 65 15.44 -1.87 8.69
C ALA A 65 16.40 -0.92 9.42
N LEU A 66 16.07 -0.44 10.62
CA LEU A 66 16.96 0.39 11.43
C LEU A 66 18.21 -0.38 11.90
N LYS A 67 18.06 -1.67 12.26
CA LYS A 67 19.22 -2.53 12.57
C LYS A 67 20.13 -2.69 11.35
N TYR A 68 19.54 -2.92 10.18
CA TYR A 68 20.28 -3.01 8.92
C TYR A 68 20.99 -1.69 8.59
N ILE A 69 20.31 -0.53 8.71
CA ILE A 69 20.91 0.80 8.50
C ILE A 69 22.08 1.05 9.47
N HIS A 70 22.01 0.56 10.69
CA HIS A 70 23.09 0.68 11.65
C HIS A 70 24.33 -0.17 11.27
N GLU A 71 24.10 -1.32 10.64
CA GLU A 71 25.16 -2.24 10.19
C GLU A 71 25.79 -1.82 8.86
N LEU A 72 25.08 -1.02 8.04
CA LEU A 72 25.59 -0.49 6.78
C LEU A 72 26.79 0.45 7.00
N GLY A 73 27.77 0.39 6.07
CA GLY A 73 28.77 1.43 5.96
C GLY A 73 28.13 2.78 5.60
N PHE A 74 28.69 3.89 6.11
CA PHE A 74 28.17 5.22 5.79
C PHE A 74 28.18 5.52 4.28
N ASP A 75 29.19 5.03 3.57
CA ASP A 75 29.31 5.24 2.12
C ASP A 75 28.18 4.51 1.36
N ASP A 76 27.84 3.28 1.75
CA ASP A 76 26.73 2.51 1.18
C ASP A 76 25.39 3.19 1.45
N LEU A 77 25.19 3.68 2.68
CA LEU A 77 24.01 4.46 3.05
C LEU A 77 23.87 5.72 2.19
N ALA A 78 24.98 6.44 2.01
CA ALA A 78 25.01 7.66 1.19
C ALA A 78 24.75 7.35 -0.29
N GLU A 79 25.17 6.19 -0.78
CA GLU A 79 24.90 5.73 -2.15
C GLU A 79 23.38 5.47 -2.34
N ILE A 80 22.75 4.77 -1.42
CA ILE A 80 21.28 4.55 -1.43
C ILE A 80 20.55 5.89 -1.50
N LEU A 81 20.93 6.86 -0.67
CA LEU A 81 20.33 8.20 -0.69
C LEU A 81 20.53 8.91 -2.02
N ARG A 82 21.75 8.91 -2.57
CA ARG A 82 22.08 9.57 -3.85
C ARG A 82 21.38 8.93 -5.04
N ALA A 83 21.10 7.64 -4.99
CA ALA A 83 20.34 6.94 -6.03
C ALA A 83 18.86 7.35 -6.04
N SER A 84 18.32 7.82 -4.91
CA SER A 84 16.92 8.21 -4.77
C SER A 84 16.60 9.46 -5.60
N TYR A 85 15.45 9.42 -6.30
CA TYR A 85 14.92 10.57 -7.04
C TYR A 85 14.69 11.75 -6.09
N ARG A 86 14.02 11.52 -4.96
CA ARG A 86 13.68 12.55 -3.97
C ARG A 86 14.91 13.25 -3.40
N PHE A 87 15.94 12.49 -3.02
CA PHE A 87 17.17 13.05 -2.47
C PHE A 87 17.86 13.98 -3.47
N ARG A 88 17.91 13.59 -4.75
CA ARG A 88 18.51 14.41 -5.81
C ARG A 88 17.79 15.74 -6.07
N HIS A 89 16.49 15.82 -5.71
CA HIS A 89 15.69 17.04 -5.82
C HIS A 89 15.67 17.89 -4.55
N PHE A 90 16.31 17.45 -3.46
CA PHE A 90 16.52 18.31 -2.30
C PHE A 90 17.60 19.35 -2.61
N ASP A 91 17.50 20.52 -1.98
CA ASP A 91 18.59 21.48 -1.98
C ASP A 91 19.83 20.93 -1.24
N GLU A 92 21.01 21.52 -1.53
CA GLU A 92 22.28 21.06 -0.96
C GLU A 92 22.28 21.10 0.58
N ALA A 93 21.60 22.08 1.18
CA ALA A 93 21.51 22.20 2.63
C ALA A 93 20.75 21.02 3.24
N LYS A 94 19.62 20.64 2.63
CA LYS A 94 18.81 19.52 3.06
C LYS A 94 19.51 18.18 2.83
N GLN A 95 20.20 18.02 1.68
CA GLN A 95 21.02 16.83 1.41
C GLN A 95 22.11 16.66 2.48
N SER A 96 22.87 17.71 2.74
CA SER A 96 23.92 17.72 3.75
C SER A 96 23.39 17.46 5.17
N ALA A 97 22.27 18.07 5.52
CA ALA A 97 21.64 17.88 6.82
C ALA A 97 21.20 16.41 7.01
N LEU A 98 20.64 15.79 5.97
CA LEU A 98 20.19 14.40 6.04
C LEU A 98 21.35 13.41 6.17
N LEU A 99 22.44 13.62 5.41
CA LEU A 99 23.66 12.82 5.51
C LEU A 99 24.32 12.96 6.90
N ASN A 100 24.38 14.17 7.44
CA ASN A 100 24.92 14.40 8.77
C ASN A 100 24.04 13.76 9.86
N TYR A 101 22.72 13.85 9.74
CA TYR A 101 21.79 13.19 10.64
C TYR A 101 22.10 11.68 10.74
N TRP A 102 22.22 10.99 9.61
CA TRP A 102 22.46 9.54 9.61
C TRP A 102 23.85 9.18 10.09
N ARG A 103 24.87 10.00 9.82
CA ARG A 103 26.21 9.80 10.37
C ARG A 103 26.21 9.88 11.90
N GLU A 104 25.51 10.86 12.46
CA GLU A 104 25.38 11.02 13.92
C GLU A 104 24.53 9.90 14.52
N TRP A 105 23.44 9.54 13.84
CA TRP A 105 22.55 8.47 14.28
C TRP A 105 23.27 7.12 14.34
N GLN A 106 24.13 6.79 13.38
CA GLN A 106 24.91 5.53 13.42
C GLN A 106 25.84 5.42 14.63
N MET A 107 26.28 6.53 15.18
CA MET A 107 27.08 6.53 16.40
C MET A 107 26.25 6.23 17.65
N HIS A 108 24.98 6.65 17.67
CA HIS A 108 24.05 6.49 18.76
C HIS A 108 22.65 6.09 18.25
N PRO A 109 22.47 4.86 17.75
CA PRO A 109 21.27 4.45 17.05
C PRO A 109 20.10 4.31 18.01
N THR A 110 19.22 5.32 18.05
CA THR A 110 17.99 5.33 18.83
C THR A 110 16.76 5.34 17.96
N VAL A 111 15.65 4.92 18.51
CA VAL A 111 14.34 4.95 17.84
C VAL A 111 13.25 5.35 18.83
N PRO A 112 12.29 6.20 18.40
CA PRO A 112 11.12 6.51 19.19
C PRO A 112 10.31 5.24 19.45
N THR A 113 10.04 4.96 20.72
CA THR A 113 9.42 3.72 21.19
C THR A 113 8.28 4.02 22.15
N LEU A 114 7.20 3.24 22.04
CA LEU A 114 6.07 3.25 22.96
C LEU A 114 5.99 1.90 23.67
N TYR A 115 5.81 1.89 24.99
CA TYR A 115 5.48 0.69 25.73
C TYR A 115 3.97 0.44 25.72
N ALA A 116 3.60 -0.80 25.43
CA ALA A 116 2.22 -1.29 25.46
C ALA A 116 1.85 -1.90 26.83
N SER A 117 2.42 -1.38 27.91
CA SER A 117 2.24 -1.92 29.27
C SER A 117 0.81 -1.85 29.80
N GLU A 118 -0.06 -1.06 29.16
CA GLU A 118 -1.49 -0.97 29.52
C GLU A 118 -2.35 -2.05 28.82
N LEU A 119 -1.76 -2.81 27.88
CA LEU A 119 -2.46 -3.88 27.16
C LEU A 119 -2.18 -5.22 27.81
N ASP A 120 -3.23 -5.99 28.06
CA ASP A 120 -3.09 -7.39 28.44
C ASP A 120 -2.68 -8.27 27.24
N GLU A 121 -2.44 -9.57 27.43
CA GLU A 121 -1.95 -10.47 26.38
C GLU A 121 -2.92 -10.60 25.21
N ASP A 122 -4.23 -10.65 25.45
CA ASP A 122 -5.26 -10.73 24.42
C ASP A 122 -5.34 -9.41 23.63
N GLU A 123 -5.26 -8.29 24.31
CA GLU A 123 -5.23 -6.96 23.70
C GLU A 123 -3.97 -6.75 22.87
N GLN A 124 -2.81 -7.25 23.29
CA GLN A 124 -1.57 -7.21 22.52
C GLN A 124 -1.69 -8.03 21.23
N GLN A 125 -2.28 -9.22 21.26
CA GLN A 125 -2.54 -10.03 20.08
C GLN A 125 -3.49 -9.32 19.11
N GLN A 126 -4.57 -8.74 19.61
CA GLN A 126 -5.49 -7.93 18.80
C GLN A 126 -4.78 -6.72 18.17
N PHE A 127 -3.89 -6.06 18.92
CA PHE A 127 -3.12 -4.93 18.45
C PHE A 127 -2.20 -5.32 17.28
N ILE A 128 -1.45 -6.42 17.41
CA ILE A 128 -0.59 -6.95 16.34
C ILE A 128 -1.39 -7.17 15.04
N ILE A 129 -2.58 -7.77 15.14
CA ILE A 129 -3.42 -8.02 13.97
C ILE A 129 -3.91 -6.70 13.38
N LYS A 130 -4.44 -5.79 14.21
CA LYS A 130 -4.99 -4.51 13.75
C LYS A 130 -3.93 -3.58 13.12
N ASP A 131 -2.69 -3.57 13.64
CA ASP A 131 -1.59 -2.79 13.06
C ASP A 131 -1.17 -3.31 11.67
N ASN A 132 -1.39 -4.60 11.42
CA ASN A 132 -1.07 -5.22 10.13
C ASN A 132 -2.23 -5.19 9.11
N LEU A 133 -3.45 -4.82 9.53
CA LEU A 133 -4.59 -4.67 8.63
C LEU A 133 -4.50 -3.33 7.89
N SER A 134 -4.63 -3.39 6.57
CA SER A 134 -4.75 -2.20 5.73
C SER A 134 -6.22 -1.93 5.45
N PHE A 135 -6.71 -0.77 5.92
CA PHE A 135 -8.08 -0.33 5.65
C PHE A 135 -8.05 0.83 4.65
N GLY A 136 -8.82 0.71 3.58
CA GLY A 136 -8.96 1.72 2.54
C GLY A 136 -8.14 1.41 1.28
N THR A 137 -8.44 2.17 0.25
CA THR A 137 -7.77 2.15 -1.06
C THR A 137 -7.33 3.56 -1.39
N PHE A 138 -6.29 3.69 -2.22
CA PHE A 138 -5.87 4.99 -2.73
C PHE A 138 -6.83 5.47 -3.83
N ASP A 139 -7.15 6.76 -3.82
CA ASP A 139 -7.74 7.44 -4.96
C ASP A 139 -6.62 7.74 -5.97
N ILE A 140 -6.58 6.95 -7.03
CA ILE A 140 -5.50 7.00 -8.03
C ILE A 140 -5.55 8.30 -8.82
N ASP A 141 -6.75 8.81 -9.11
CA ASP A 141 -6.90 10.08 -9.84
C ASP A 141 -6.40 11.25 -9.00
N MET A 142 -6.67 11.25 -7.70
CA MET A 142 -6.13 12.25 -6.78
C MET A 142 -4.60 12.16 -6.71
N LEU A 143 -4.04 10.95 -6.57
CA LEU A 143 -2.59 10.77 -6.54
C LEU A 143 -1.92 11.29 -7.80
N ALA A 144 -2.48 10.98 -8.97
CA ALA A 144 -1.92 11.39 -10.26
C ALA A 144 -2.01 12.91 -10.50
N ASN A 145 -3.01 13.59 -9.93
CA ASN A 145 -3.24 15.02 -10.13
C ASN A 145 -2.56 15.92 -9.10
N GLU A 146 -2.39 15.45 -7.86
CA GLU A 146 -1.94 16.30 -6.74
C GLU A 146 -0.50 16.03 -6.30
N TYR A 147 0.07 14.89 -6.70
CA TYR A 147 1.40 14.47 -6.26
C TYR A 147 2.36 14.29 -7.43
N ASP A 148 3.65 14.52 -7.18
CA ASP A 148 4.72 14.14 -8.11
C ASP A 148 4.83 12.61 -8.15
N ILE A 149 4.41 12.00 -9.26
CA ILE A 149 4.36 10.56 -9.43
C ILE A 149 5.75 9.93 -9.28
N ALA A 150 6.82 10.59 -9.79
CA ALA A 150 8.17 10.08 -9.65
C ALA A 150 8.61 10.03 -8.18
N ALA A 151 8.17 11.01 -7.39
CA ALA A 151 8.43 11.05 -5.96
C ALA A 151 7.63 9.98 -5.18
N ILE A 152 6.37 9.72 -5.57
CA ILE A 152 5.54 8.69 -4.91
C ILE A 152 6.13 7.29 -5.15
N ILE A 153 6.60 7.01 -6.37
CA ILE A 153 7.25 5.74 -6.71
C ILE A 153 8.56 5.59 -5.95
N ASP A 154 9.34 6.66 -5.83
CA ASP A 154 10.59 6.66 -5.04
C ASP A 154 10.33 6.45 -3.54
N ASP A 155 9.15 6.85 -3.06
CA ASP A 155 8.67 6.58 -1.69
C ASP A 155 8.16 5.13 -1.51
N GLY A 156 8.16 4.30 -2.55
CA GLY A 156 7.77 2.88 -2.50
C GLY A 156 6.29 2.62 -2.86
N PHE A 157 5.62 3.56 -3.53
CA PHE A 157 4.28 3.32 -4.03
C PHE A 157 4.30 2.30 -5.17
N ASP A 158 3.36 1.36 -5.15
CA ASP A 158 3.24 0.35 -6.19
C ASP A 158 2.73 0.97 -7.51
N ILE A 159 3.61 1.02 -8.50
CA ILE A 159 3.32 1.62 -9.80
C ILE A 159 2.21 0.87 -10.55
N ASP A 160 2.05 -0.43 -10.32
CA ASP A 160 1.02 -1.24 -10.98
C ASP A 160 -0.40 -0.83 -10.56
N LEU A 161 -0.53 -0.05 -9.48
CA LEU A 161 -1.78 0.58 -9.07
C LEU A 161 -2.10 1.85 -9.87
N LEU A 162 -1.15 2.39 -10.65
CA LEU A 162 -1.36 3.59 -11.47
C LEU A 162 -2.02 3.25 -12.81
N PRO A 163 -2.88 4.14 -13.35
CA PRO A 163 -3.38 4.02 -14.71
C PRO A 163 -2.21 4.02 -15.73
N LYS A 164 -2.34 3.25 -16.82
CA LYS A 164 -1.32 3.22 -17.88
C LYS A 164 -0.96 4.60 -18.43
N SER A 165 -1.95 5.49 -18.56
CA SER A 165 -1.74 6.87 -19.00
C SER A 165 -0.84 7.67 -18.05
N ALA A 166 -0.92 7.44 -16.76
CA ALA A 166 -0.03 8.07 -15.76
C ALA A 166 1.39 7.52 -15.86
N ILE A 167 1.54 6.22 -16.08
CA ILE A 167 2.83 5.57 -16.30
C ILE A 167 3.49 6.08 -17.58
N GLU A 168 2.74 6.19 -18.67
CA GLU A 168 3.22 6.74 -19.95
C GLU A 168 3.64 8.21 -19.83
N ALA A 169 2.86 9.03 -19.13
CA ALA A 169 3.19 10.42 -18.88
C ALA A 169 4.47 10.56 -18.04
N LEU A 170 4.65 9.74 -17.03
CA LEU A 170 5.84 9.68 -16.19
C LEU A 170 7.07 9.27 -17.02
N ALA A 171 6.95 8.24 -17.83
CA ALA A 171 7.99 7.77 -18.72
C ALA A 171 8.44 8.87 -19.68
N ALA A 172 7.47 9.54 -20.31
CA ALA A 172 7.73 10.65 -21.24
C ALA A 172 8.42 11.84 -20.54
N ALA A 173 7.99 12.20 -19.33
CA ALA A 173 8.58 13.30 -18.56
C ALA A 173 10.03 13.04 -18.15
N ASN A 174 10.40 11.77 -17.94
CA ASN A 174 11.74 11.37 -17.51
C ASN A 174 12.61 10.81 -18.65
N GLY A 175 12.08 10.70 -19.88
CA GLY A 175 12.80 10.14 -21.03
C GLY A 175 13.13 8.65 -20.87
N ILE A 176 12.29 7.91 -20.14
CA ILE A 176 12.44 6.48 -19.81
C ILE A 176 11.39 5.69 -20.59
N ASP A 177 11.70 4.46 -21.01
CA ASP A 177 10.70 3.57 -21.60
C ASP A 177 9.67 3.18 -20.50
N PRO A 178 8.35 3.27 -20.75
CA PRO A 178 7.34 2.84 -19.80
C PRO A 178 7.55 1.41 -19.27
N ASN A 179 8.07 0.52 -20.11
CA ASN A 179 8.37 -0.87 -19.70
C ASN A 179 9.55 -0.96 -18.72
N ASP A 180 10.50 -0.02 -18.76
CA ASP A 180 11.60 0.02 -17.79
C ASP A 180 11.14 0.48 -16.40
N ILE A 181 10.06 1.24 -16.34
CA ILE A 181 9.45 1.69 -15.08
C ILE A 181 8.67 0.53 -14.44
N THR A 182 7.87 -0.19 -15.23
CA THR A 182 7.09 -1.35 -14.76
C THR A 182 7.95 -2.61 -14.55
N GLY A 183 9.03 -2.75 -15.31
CA GLY A 183 9.94 -3.93 -15.25
C GLY A 183 10.84 -4.01 -14.01
N ARG A 184 10.92 -2.96 -13.20
CA ARG A 184 11.78 -2.98 -11.99
C ARG A 184 11.24 -3.84 -10.84
N ARG A 185 10.01 -4.35 -10.92
CA ARG A 185 9.41 -5.27 -9.94
C ARG A 185 9.20 -6.71 -10.44
N CYS A 186 9.53 -7.03 -11.69
CA CYS A 186 9.43 -8.39 -12.21
C CYS A 186 10.67 -9.24 -11.90
N GLY A 187 11.13 -9.24 -10.66
CA GLY A 187 12.22 -10.06 -10.15
C GLY A 187 11.79 -11.08 -9.10
N GLY A 188 10.52 -11.43 -9.06
CA GLY A 188 10.02 -12.55 -8.27
C GLY A 188 9.42 -13.59 -9.20
N ASP A 189 10.12 -14.71 -9.45
CA ASP A 189 9.54 -15.96 -9.90
C ASP A 189 8.63 -16.52 -8.78
N GLY A 190 7.63 -15.74 -8.39
CA GLY A 190 6.50 -16.19 -7.61
C GLY A 190 5.47 -16.69 -8.59
N GLU A 191 5.29 -18.01 -8.64
CA GLU A 191 4.14 -18.65 -9.29
C GLU A 191 2.89 -17.82 -8.95
N ALA A 192 2.25 -17.28 -9.99
CA ALA A 192 1.01 -16.56 -9.87
C ALA A 192 0.02 -17.46 -9.13
N ASP A 193 -0.36 -17.03 -7.94
CA ASP A 193 -1.31 -17.73 -7.09
C ASP A 193 -2.61 -17.94 -7.89
N GLU A 194 -2.94 -19.21 -8.19
CA GLU A 194 -4.05 -19.63 -9.04
C GLU A 194 -5.45 -19.27 -8.47
N HIS A 195 -5.54 -18.32 -7.56
CA HIS A 195 -6.81 -17.95 -6.91
C HIS A 195 -7.68 -16.95 -7.68
N TYR A 196 -7.20 -16.40 -8.81
CA TYR A 196 -8.02 -15.57 -9.70
C TYR A 196 -8.17 -16.21 -11.08
N THR A 197 -8.99 -17.27 -11.18
CA THR A 197 -9.29 -17.97 -12.43
C THR A 197 -10.29 -17.25 -13.34
N HIS A 198 -10.76 -16.07 -12.99
CA HIS A 198 -11.64 -15.28 -13.86
C HIS A 198 -10.99 -13.97 -14.25
N LYS A 199 -10.37 -13.97 -15.45
CA LYS A 199 -10.01 -12.75 -16.16
C LYS A 199 -11.30 -11.97 -16.42
N ILE A 200 -11.60 -10.95 -15.63
CA ILE A 200 -12.65 -9.99 -15.95
C ILE A 200 -12.10 -9.17 -17.12
N THR A 201 -12.47 -9.56 -18.32
CA THR A 201 -12.28 -8.73 -19.51
C THR A 201 -13.31 -7.62 -19.40
N SER A 202 -12.89 -6.44 -18.93
CA SER A 202 -13.73 -5.25 -19.08
C SER A 202 -13.98 -5.05 -20.57
N PRO A 203 -15.23 -4.93 -21.03
CA PRO A 203 -15.51 -4.66 -22.41
C PRO A 203 -14.88 -3.30 -22.77
N VAL A 204 -13.91 -3.33 -23.67
CA VAL A 204 -13.35 -2.10 -24.25
C VAL A 204 -14.46 -1.47 -25.08
N TYR A 205 -15.06 -0.40 -24.56
CA TYR A 205 -16.05 0.38 -25.31
C TYR A 205 -15.30 1.27 -26.30
N GLU A 206 -15.26 0.84 -27.57
CA GLU A 206 -14.91 1.73 -28.66
C GLU A 206 -16.14 2.56 -29.01
N PRO A 207 -16.11 3.90 -28.86
CA PRO A 207 -17.25 4.74 -29.20
C PRO A 207 -17.42 4.72 -30.72
N LYS A 208 -18.29 3.83 -31.20
CA LYS A 208 -18.86 3.92 -32.54
C LYS A 208 -19.87 5.06 -32.47
N ASN A 209 -19.71 6.11 -33.28
CA ASN A 209 -20.57 7.29 -33.31
C ASN A 209 -22.03 6.98 -33.74
N GLU A 210 -22.48 5.77 -33.59
CA GLU A 210 -23.85 5.32 -33.85
C GLU A 210 -24.55 5.12 -32.52
N LYS A 211 -25.69 5.77 -32.35
CA LYS A 211 -26.54 5.61 -31.19
C LYS A 211 -27.03 4.16 -31.15
N PRO A 212 -26.63 3.34 -30.16
CA PRO A 212 -27.06 1.94 -30.11
C PRO A 212 -28.56 1.85 -29.95
N ASP A 213 -29.16 0.84 -30.57
CA ASP A 213 -30.59 0.55 -30.40
C ASP A 213 -30.82 0.15 -28.92
N LEU A 214 -31.83 0.76 -28.31
CA LEU A 214 -32.16 0.49 -26.89
C LEU A 214 -32.40 -0.99 -26.61
N SER A 215 -32.87 -1.76 -27.59
CA SER A 215 -33.07 -3.21 -27.49
C SER A 215 -31.77 -4.02 -27.30
N THR A 216 -30.61 -3.45 -27.66
CA THR A 216 -29.30 -4.12 -27.47
C THR A 216 -28.62 -3.78 -26.15
N LEU A 217 -29.15 -2.82 -25.39
CA LEU A 217 -28.60 -2.35 -24.12
C LEU A 217 -29.27 -3.01 -22.90
N THR A 218 -30.40 -3.66 -23.09
CA THR A 218 -31.15 -4.35 -22.02
C THR A 218 -31.25 -5.84 -22.35
N ASP A 219 -30.60 -6.67 -21.53
CA ASP A 219 -30.86 -8.11 -21.55
C ASP A 219 -32.20 -8.37 -20.84
N SER A 220 -33.29 -8.39 -21.61
CA SER A 220 -34.64 -8.66 -21.06
C SER A 220 -34.88 -10.15 -20.80
N GLY A 221 -33.97 -11.05 -21.18
CA GLY A 221 -34.17 -12.48 -21.07
C GLY A 221 -34.55 -12.97 -19.68
N ARG A 222 -33.91 -12.44 -18.64
CA ARG A 222 -34.24 -12.74 -17.23
C ARG A 222 -35.59 -12.18 -16.79
N THR A 223 -35.93 -11.01 -17.28
CA THR A 223 -37.23 -10.35 -16.97
C THR A 223 -38.36 -11.13 -17.62
N ASP A 224 -38.18 -11.55 -18.87
CA ASP A 224 -39.15 -12.34 -19.62
C ASP A 224 -39.39 -13.73 -18.99
N GLU A 225 -38.31 -14.40 -18.54
CA GLU A 225 -38.41 -15.66 -17.78
C GLU A 225 -39.14 -15.48 -16.44
N LEU A 226 -38.90 -14.37 -15.75
CA LEU A 226 -39.55 -14.07 -14.47
C LEU A 226 -41.06 -13.79 -14.69
N LEU A 227 -41.42 -13.01 -15.71
CA LEU A 227 -42.79 -12.75 -16.09
C LEU A 227 -43.52 -14.05 -16.47
N ALA A 228 -42.89 -14.94 -17.23
CA ALA A 228 -43.47 -16.24 -17.56
C ALA A 228 -43.73 -17.10 -16.31
N LYS A 229 -42.83 -17.09 -15.32
CA LYS A 229 -43.02 -17.78 -14.04
C LYS A 229 -44.15 -17.21 -13.19
N ILE A 230 -44.32 -15.87 -13.21
CA ILE A 230 -45.43 -15.17 -12.51
C ILE A 230 -46.78 -15.58 -13.13
N GLU A 231 -46.86 -15.63 -14.47
CA GLU A 231 -48.07 -16.06 -15.17
C GLU A 231 -48.47 -17.51 -14.87
N ALA A 232 -47.46 -18.39 -14.84
CA ALA A 232 -47.67 -19.81 -14.55
C ALA A 232 -47.97 -20.12 -13.07
N SER A 233 -47.80 -19.14 -12.18
CA SER A 233 -48.03 -19.33 -10.75
C SER A 233 -49.53 -19.35 -10.38
N ASN A 234 -49.88 -20.03 -9.28
CA ASN A 234 -51.24 -20.12 -8.77
C ASN A 234 -51.63 -18.99 -7.79
N VAL A 235 -50.98 -17.82 -7.85
CA VAL A 235 -51.30 -16.65 -7.01
C VAL A 235 -52.48 -15.89 -7.57
N SER A 236 -53.13 -15.07 -6.73
CA SER A 236 -54.32 -14.30 -7.09
C SER A 236 -54.01 -13.26 -8.20
N PRO A 237 -55.02 -12.82 -8.97
CA PRO A 237 -54.83 -11.83 -10.04
C PRO A 237 -54.18 -10.53 -9.56
N ASP A 238 -54.55 -10.05 -8.35
CA ASP A 238 -54.02 -8.83 -7.77
C ASP A 238 -52.53 -8.98 -7.38
N GLU A 239 -52.14 -10.14 -6.88
CA GLU A 239 -50.75 -10.46 -6.58
C GLU A 239 -49.92 -10.60 -7.86
N LYS A 240 -50.47 -11.18 -8.94
CA LYS A 240 -49.81 -11.23 -10.24
C LYS A 240 -49.50 -9.83 -10.78
N GLU A 241 -50.46 -8.92 -10.67
CA GLU A 241 -50.29 -7.54 -11.13
C GLU A 241 -49.19 -6.82 -10.35
N PHE A 242 -49.18 -6.97 -9.02
CA PHE A 242 -48.12 -6.43 -8.17
C PHE A 242 -46.74 -6.98 -8.56
N LEU A 243 -46.63 -8.29 -8.77
CA LEU A 243 -45.36 -8.94 -9.14
C LEU A 243 -44.88 -8.52 -10.54
N ARG A 244 -45.79 -8.31 -11.52
CA ARG A 244 -45.42 -7.75 -12.84
C ARG A 244 -44.84 -6.34 -12.73
N GLN A 245 -45.47 -5.48 -11.92
CA GLN A 245 -44.98 -4.13 -11.70
C GLN A 245 -43.61 -4.10 -11.00
N ALA A 246 -43.35 -5.05 -10.11
CA ALA A 246 -42.08 -5.21 -9.44
C ALA A 246 -40.97 -5.75 -10.37
N ALA A 247 -41.31 -6.66 -11.31
CA ALA A 247 -40.40 -7.24 -12.28
C ALA A 247 -40.02 -6.26 -13.43
N ALA A 248 -40.83 -5.23 -13.65
CA ALA A 248 -40.60 -4.22 -14.71
C ALA A 248 -39.77 -3.00 -14.26
N ARG A 249 -39.37 -2.95 -12.98
CA ARG A 249 -38.52 -1.91 -12.42
C ARG A 249 -37.05 -2.33 -12.42
#